data_8403c8983d4868e3d0d79524267e6b43
#
_entry.id   8403c8983d4868e3d0d79524267e6b43
#
_cell.length_a   1.000
_cell.length_b   1.000
_cell.length_c   1.000
_cell.angle_alpha   90.00
_cell.angle_beta   90.00
_cell.angle_gamma   90.00
#
_symmetry.space_group_name_H-M   'P 1'
#
loop_
_entity.id
_entity.type
_entity.pdbx_description
1 polymer ?
#
loop_
_entity_poly.entity_id
_entity_poly.type
_entity_poly.pdbx_seq_one_letter_code
_entity_poly.pdbx_strand_id
1 'polypeptide(L)'
;MRIFAVDPADHRDEYQRQGWIHIKNGMTPEFLAALNDFVDRAMNGGRGDERFAFQGKKEQIVYDFAADFADYPGELYDFVSVLCGLDRESITLSERHFQVYDPNADPEPAAHKDRYGSQVSMGFSVAIPEVSRLVLYPHDHRSLNPFNSSVAFRASLQPHEQPDVALRTAREVELADEAGDIVAFPGSSTWHLRRRSAGAVNLYCKFNDFNCDPLGEDPSTPTVRERSLGLLASANGDRDSLKPVHGRRFDKAARVYARQPGVQVYEANVWGEEPFGLTDGQFAVLQAVDGSTTWAELRDRLDGQQDVDECVKYLVTRGALDLAPAN
;
A
#
# COMPACT_ATOMS: atom_id res chain seq x y z
N MET A 1 19.96 13.94 -6.79
CA MET A 1 19.66 14.76 -5.57
C MET A 1 19.13 13.85 -4.48
N ARG A 2 19.15 14.26 -3.21
CA ARG A 2 18.65 13.47 -2.08
C ARG A 2 17.25 13.93 -1.66
N ILE A 3 16.44 12.96 -1.22
CA ILE A 3 15.08 13.22 -0.68
C ILE A 3 15.17 13.68 0.78
N PHE A 4 15.94 12.96 1.59
CA PHE A 4 15.97 13.12 3.04
C PHE A 4 17.15 14.00 3.50
N ALA A 5 16.85 14.92 4.42
CA ALA A 5 17.83 15.78 5.10
C ALA A 5 18.37 15.17 6.41
N VAL A 6 17.78 14.05 6.86
CA VAL A 6 18.06 13.40 8.15
C VAL A 6 18.46 11.95 7.97
N ASP A 7 19.11 11.37 8.98
CA ASP A 7 19.38 9.93 9.06
C ASP A 7 18.15 9.22 9.71
N PRO A 8 17.53 8.23 9.07
CA PRO A 8 16.40 7.51 9.64
C PRO A 8 16.76 6.75 10.94
N ALA A 9 18.02 6.40 11.15
CA ALA A 9 18.48 5.71 12.36
C ALA A 9 18.26 6.55 13.62
N ASP A 10 18.39 7.88 13.52
CA ASP A 10 18.20 8.80 14.64
C ASP A 10 16.75 8.84 15.16
N HIS A 11 15.80 8.38 14.34
CA HIS A 11 14.36 8.43 14.59
C HIS A 11 13.71 7.06 14.82
N ARG A 12 14.46 5.97 14.61
CA ARG A 12 13.97 4.60 14.68
C ARG A 12 13.38 4.24 16.04
N ASP A 13 14.10 4.51 17.11
CA ASP A 13 13.67 4.15 18.47
C ASP A 13 12.38 4.89 18.86
N GLU A 14 12.24 6.13 18.41
CA GLU A 14 11.02 6.91 18.64
C GLU A 14 9.84 6.30 17.88
N TYR A 15 10.00 6.00 16.58
CA TYR A 15 8.98 5.36 15.77
C TYR A 15 8.54 4.00 16.37
N GLN A 16 9.50 3.16 16.74
CA GLN A 16 9.19 1.84 17.32
C GLN A 16 8.44 1.94 18.66
N ARG A 17 8.77 2.92 19.48
CA ARG A 17 8.12 3.12 20.78
C ARG A 17 6.71 3.69 20.67
N GLN A 18 6.47 4.62 19.73
CA GLN A 18 5.21 5.34 19.61
C GLN A 18 4.28 4.75 18.54
N GLY A 19 4.84 4.03 17.56
CA GLY A 19 4.12 3.55 16.39
C GLY A 19 3.81 4.65 15.36
N TRP A 20 4.45 5.82 15.48
CA TRP A 20 4.38 6.94 14.53
C TRP A 20 5.58 7.88 14.76
N ILE A 21 5.85 8.76 13.81
CA ILE A 21 6.90 9.78 13.92
C ILE A 21 6.51 11.07 13.20
N HIS A 22 6.95 12.20 13.71
CA HIS A 22 6.95 13.50 13.04
C HIS A 22 8.37 14.06 13.03
N ILE A 23 8.99 14.09 11.87
CA ILE A 23 10.36 14.54 11.67
C ILE A 23 10.31 15.95 11.07
N LYS A 24 10.71 16.94 11.85
CA LYS A 24 10.76 18.33 11.42
C LYS A 24 11.90 18.55 10.45
N ASN A 25 11.63 19.29 9.36
CA ASN A 25 12.60 19.58 8.29
C ASN A 25 13.29 18.31 7.77
N GLY A 26 12.52 17.21 7.64
CA GLY A 26 13.05 15.92 7.22
C GLY A 26 13.36 15.83 5.73
N MET A 27 12.77 16.70 4.91
CA MET A 27 13.06 16.79 3.47
C MET A 27 14.22 17.73 3.18
N THR A 28 14.96 17.42 2.10
CA THR A 28 15.91 18.41 1.55
C THR A 28 15.18 19.59 0.92
N PRO A 29 15.74 20.80 0.93
CA PRO A 29 15.15 21.96 0.25
C PRO A 29 14.92 21.72 -1.25
N GLU A 30 15.81 20.99 -1.90
CA GLU A 30 15.73 20.64 -3.32
C GLU A 30 14.54 19.72 -3.61
N PHE A 31 14.28 18.74 -2.74
CA PHE A 31 13.13 17.86 -2.89
C PHE A 31 11.82 18.62 -2.65
N LEU A 32 11.74 19.44 -1.61
CA LEU A 32 10.56 20.28 -1.35
C LEU A 32 10.27 21.22 -2.53
N ALA A 33 11.32 21.82 -3.13
CA ALA A 33 11.15 22.66 -4.31
C ALA A 33 10.59 21.86 -5.51
N ALA A 34 11.12 20.67 -5.77
CA ALA A 34 10.64 19.80 -6.84
C ALA A 34 9.17 19.35 -6.63
N LEU A 35 8.75 19.12 -5.38
CA LEU A 35 7.36 18.80 -5.06
C LEU A 35 6.42 20.00 -5.34
N ASN A 36 6.81 21.21 -4.94
CA ASN A 36 6.03 22.42 -5.24
C ASN A 36 5.90 22.65 -6.74
N ASP A 37 7.00 22.57 -7.49
CA ASP A 37 7.01 22.70 -8.95
C ASP A 37 6.11 21.68 -9.65
N PHE A 38 6.07 20.46 -9.16
CA PHE A 38 5.18 19.42 -9.71
C PHE A 38 3.71 19.77 -9.48
N VAL A 39 3.33 20.14 -8.25
CA VAL A 39 1.95 20.51 -7.92
C VAL A 39 1.51 21.72 -8.73
N ASP A 40 2.34 22.74 -8.83
CA ASP A 40 2.02 23.95 -9.60
C ASP A 40 1.76 23.63 -11.08
N ARG A 41 2.59 22.78 -11.69
CA ARG A 41 2.37 22.33 -13.08
C ARG A 41 1.08 21.50 -13.21
N ALA A 42 0.86 20.56 -12.28
CA ALA A 42 -0.30 19.68 -12.33
C ALA A 42 -1.61 20.47 -12.15
N MET A 43 -1.64 21.46 -11.26
CA MET A 43 -2.83 22.29 -11.01
C MET A 43 -3.10 23.29 -12.12
N ASN A 44 -2.07 23.78 -12.83
CA ASN A 44 -2.20 24.83 -13.87
C ASN A 44 -2.39 24.31 -15.30
N GLY A 45 -2.71 23.03 -15.51
CA GLY A 45 -3.12 22.52 -16.84
C GLY A 45 -2.30 21.39 -17.42
N GLY A 46 -1.54 20.68 -16.60
CA GLY A 46 -0.80 19.51 -17.05
C GLY A 46 -1.47 18.19 -16.65
N ARG A 47 -1.62 17.26 -17.57
CA ARG A 47 -1.94 15.81 -17.38
C ARG A 47 -3.28 15.48 -16.71
N GLY A 48 -4.34 15.33 -17.54
CA GLY A 48 -5.67 14.91 -17.10
C GLY A 48 -5.80 13.44 -16.69
N ASP A 49 -4.93 12.55 -17.15
CA ASP A 49 -5.17 11.10 -17.07
C ASP A 49 -4.74 10.46 -15.73
N GLU A 50 -4.01 11.18 -14.89
CA GLU A 50 -3.48 10.68 -13.62
C GLU A 50 -4.04 11.44 -12.40
N ARG A 51 -5.15 12.14 -12.57
CA ARG A 51 -5.83 12.92 -11.53
C ARG A 51 -7.14 12.28 -11.14
N PHE A 52 -7.34 12.12 -9.84
CA PHE A 52 -8.60 11.65 -9.26
C PHE A 52 -9.18 12.75 -8.39
N ALA A 53 -10.30 13.36 -8.80
CA ALA A 53 -10.97 14.39 -8.04
C ALA A 53 -12.04 13.78 -7.12
N PHE A 54 -11.96 14.09 -5.83
CA PHE A 54 -12.99 13.77 -4.84
C PHE A 54 -13.71 15.08 -4.49
N GLN A 55 -14.83 15.33 -5.15
CA GLN A 55 -15.60 16.57 -5.04
C GLN A 55 -15.82 16.98 -3.58
N GLY A 56 -15.50 18.24 -3.24
CA GLY A 56 -15.63 18.80 -1.90
C GLY A 56 -14.66 18.21 -0.85
N LYS A 57 -13.62 17.49 -1.29
CA LYS A 57 -12.62 16.87 -0.40
C LYS A 57 -11.20 17.17 -0.84
N LYS A 58 -10.72 16.50 -1.89
CA LYS A 58 -9.35 16.59 -2.37
C LYS A 58 -9.23 16.07 -3.79
N GLU A 59 -8.17 16.49 -4.47
CA GLU A 59 -7.65 15.80 -5.65
C GLU A 59 -6.49 14.90 -5.25
N GLN A 60 -6.37 13.75 -5.90
CA GLN A 60 -5.21 12.86 -5.82
C GLN A 60 -4.51 12.87 -7.17
N ILE A 61 -3.19 13.06 -7.14
CA ILE A 61 -2.36 13.14 -8.34
C ILE A 61 -1.19 12.20 -8.14
N VAL A 62 -1.00 11.24 -9.08
CA VAL A 62 0.16 10.34 -9.04
C VAL A 62 1.43 11.17 -9.24
N TYR A 63 2.42 10.97 -8.38
CA TYR A 63 3.69 11.68 -8.47
C TYR A 63 4.72 10.90 -9.27
N ASP A 64 5.18 11.50 -10.35
CA ASP A 64 6.34 11.03 -11.09
C ASP A 64 7.59 11.77 -10.61
N PHE A 65 8.48 11.04 -9.96
CA PHE A 65 9.74 11.60 -9.46
C PHE A 65 10.56 12.21 -10.61
N ALA A 66 11.02 13.45 -10.41
CA ALA A 66 11.85 14.13 -11.39
C ALA A 66 13.17 13.36 -11.65
N ALA A 67 13.72 13.50 -12.85
CA ALA A 67 14.95 12.79 -13.27
C ALA A 67 16.13 13.01 -12.32
N ASP A 68 16.20 14.16 -11.64
CA ASP A 68 17.22 14.47 -10.65
C ASP A 68 17.14 13.58 -9.39
N PHE A 69 16.02 12.89 -9.19
CA PHE A 69 15.77 11.92 -8.13
C PHE A 69 15.63 10.50 -8.69
N ALA A 70 16.38 10.14 -9.73
CA ALA A 70 16.26 8.86 -10.42
C ALA A 70 16.45 7.64 -9.51
N ASP A 71 17.22 7.76 -8.43
CA ASP A 71 17.44 6.70 -7.43
C ASP A 71 16.43 6.75 -6.27
N TYR A 72 15.31 7.42 -6.45
CA TYR A 72 14.29 7.56 -5.40
C TYR A 72 13.81 6.23 -4.80
N PRO A 73 13.67 5.12 -5.57
CA PRO A 73 13.19 3.88 -4.95
C PRO A 73 14.19 3.35 -3.93
N GLY A 74 15.49 3.35 -4.28
CA GLY A 74 16.56 2.94 -3.36
C GLY A 74 16.54 3.77 -2.07
N GLU A 75 16.53 5.10 -2.21
CA GLU A 75 16.56 6.01 -1.08
C GLU A 75 15.31 5.91 -0.18
N LEU A 76 14.12 5.78 -0.77
CA LEU A 76 12.87 5.57 -0.03
C LEU A 76 12.88 4.24 0.73
N TYR A 77 13.32 3.16 0.06
CA TYR A 77 13.31 1.82 0.66
C TYR A 77 14.33 1.71 1.79
N ASP A 78 15.52 2.26 1.62
CA ASP A 78 16.54 2.32 2.68
C ASP A 78 16.02 3.09 3.89
N PHE A 79 15.40 4.25 3.66
CA PHE A 79 14.85 5.08 4.73
C PHE A 79 13.74 4.37 5.50
N VAL A 80 12.77 3.79 4.80
CA VAL A 80 11.62 3.10 5.42
C VAL A 80 12.04 1.81 6.11
N SER A 81 13.00 1.06 5.54
CA SER A 81 13.55 -0.13 6.17
C SER A 81 14.20 0.19 7.52
N VAL A 82 15.08 1.19 7.55
CA VAL A 82 15.77 1.60 8.78
C VAL A 82 14.81 2.19 9.80
N LEU A 83 13.93 3.12 9.39
CA LEU A 83 13.01 3.81 10.27
C LEU A 83 11.92 2.88 10.83
N CYS A 84 11.25 2.14 9.95
CA CYS A 84 10.04 1.39 10.26
C CYS A 84 10.28 -0.11 10.48
N GLY A 85 11.45 -0.62 10.11
CA GLY A 85 11.82 -2.01 10.27
C GLY A 85 11.22 -2.96 9.23
N LEU A 86 10.84 -2.43 8.04
CA LEU A 86 10.42 -3.26 6.93
C LEU A 86 11.59 -4.04 6.33
N ASP A 87 11.32 -5.25 5.81
CA ASP A 87 12.33 -6.02 5.11
C ASP A 87 12.71 -5.34 3.79
N ARG A 88 13.94 -4.80 3.72
CA ARG A 88 14.48 -4.03 2.60
C ARG A 88 14.32 -4.72 1.24
N GLU A 89 14.51 -6.02 1.19
CA GLU A 89 14.48 -6.79 -0.05
C GLU A 89 13.06 -7.04 -0.57
N SER A 90 12.06 -6.92 0.31
CA SER A 90 10.65 -7.17 0.00
C SER A 90 9.83 -5.89 -0.11
N ILE A 91 10.41 -4.72 0.18
CA ILE A 91 9.66 -3.45 0.16
C ILE A 91 9.05 -3.20 -1.21
N THR A 92 7.80 -2.79 -1.18
CA THR A 92 6.99 -2.41 -2.33
C THR A 92 6.38 -1.03 -2.07
N LEU A 93 6.51 -0.10 -3.03
CA LEU A 93 5.89 1.23 -3.02
C LEU A 93 4.48 1.13 -3.64
N SER A 94 3.47 0.92 -2.82
CA SER A 94 2.10 0.65 -3.28
C SER A 94 1.28 1.89 -3.64
N GLU A 95 1.74 3.09 -3.28
CA GLU A 95 1.08 4.37 -3.62
C GLU A 95 2.07 5.53 -3.50
N ARG A 96 2.00 6.50 -4.43
CA ARG A 96 2.80 7.73 -4.45
C ARG A 96 1.95 8.91 -4.93
N HIS A 97 0.98 9.31 -4.09
CA HIS A 97 -0.02 10.29 -4.48
C HIS A 97 0.11 11.60 -3.71
N PHE A 98 0.09 12.70 -4.44
CA PHE A 98 -0.28 13.99 -3.86
C PHE A 98 -1.73 13.98 -3.44
N GLN A 99 -1.99 14.62 -2.32
CA GLN A 99 -3.32 14.98 -1.86
C GLN A 99 -3.38 16.50 -1.79
N VAL A 100 -4.15 17.09 -2.71
CA VAL A 100 -4.40 18.53 -2.77
C VAL A 100 -5.81 18.76 -2.26
N TYR A 101 -5.95 19.30 -1.06
CA TYR A 101 -7.24 19.47 -0.42
C TYR A 101 -7.99 20.68 -0.97
N ASP A 102 -9.26 20.48 -1.32
CA ASP A 102 -10.17 21.51 -1.79
C ASP A 102 -10.29 22.64 -0.74
N PRO A 103 -10.35 23.93 -1.16
CA PRO A 103 -10.60 25.05 -0.25
C PRO A 103 -11.88 24.92 0.59
N ASN A 104 -12.86 24.14 0.12
CA ASN A 104 -14.11 23.85 0.82
C ASN A 104 -14.13 22.45 1.46
N ALA A 105 -12.96 21.82 1.66
CA ALA A 105 -12.89 20.53 2.30
C ALA A 105 -13.51 20.57 3.70
N ASP A 106 -14.19 19.47 4.08
CA ASP A 106 -14.77 19.31 5.41
C ASP A 106 -13.69 19.55 6.49
N PRO A 107 -13.90 20.50 7.42
CA PRO A 107 -12.92 20.77 8.48
C PRO A 107 -12.77 19.62 9.47
N GLU A 108 -13.77 18.75 9.62
CA GLU A 108 -13.80 17.61 10.55
C GLU A 108 -14.21 16.32 9.82
N PRO A 109 -13.41 15.85 8.84
CA PRO A 109 -13.76 14.65 8.10
C PRO A 109 -13.73 13.41 9.02
N ALA A 110 -14.48 12.39 8.66
CA ALA A 110 -14.45 11.14 9.40
C ALA A 110 -13.06 10.46 9.31
N ALA A 111 -12.58 9.94 10.44
CA ALA A 111 -11.36 9.14 10.47
C ALA A 111 -11.47 7.90 9.57
N HIS A 112 -10.34 7.50 9.01
CA HIS A 112 -10.25 6.31 8.14
C HIS A 112 -8.95 5.56 8.41
N LYS A 113 -8.88 4.34 7.89
CA LYS A 113 -7.65 3.57 7.73
C LYS A 113 -7.34 3.46 6.25
N ASP A 114 -6.08 3.51 5.92
CA ASP A 114 -5.62 3.28 4.54
C ASP A 114 -5.89 1.85 4.07
N ARG A 115 -5.66 1.60 2.79
CA ARG A 115 -5.77 0.29 2.16
C ARG A 115 -4.83 -0.73 2.80
N TYR A 116 -5.08 -2.02 2.59
CA TYR A 116 -4.24 -3.12 3.06
C TYR A 116 -2.75 -2.92 2.73
N GLY A 117 -2.42 -2.57 1.48
CA GLY A 117 -1.06 -2.32 1.03
C GLY A 117 -0.33 -1.14 1.70
N SER A 118 -0.98 -0.41 2.60
CA SER A 118 -0.40 0.73 3.32
C SER A 118 0.09 0.31 4.71
N GLN A 119 1.00 -0.68 4.78
CA GLN A 119 1.60 -1.10 6.06
C GLN A 119 2.29 0.08 6.74
N VAL A 120 2.97 0.92 5.97
CA VAL A 120 3.48 2.23 6.37
C VAL A 120 2.97 3.29 5.41
N SER A 121 2.40 4.37 5.95
CA SER A 121 2.09 5.61 5.22
C SER A 121 3.10 6.67 5.64
N MET A 122 3.88 7.16 4.67
CA MET A 122 4.84 8.26 4.86
C MET A 122 4.32 9.48 4.11
N GLY A 123 4.05 10.55 4.85
CA GLY A 123 3.59 11.83 4.33
C GLY A 123 4.71 12.84 4.29
N PHE A 124 4.86 13.50 3.16
CA PHE A 124 5.76 14.64 2.94
C PHE A 124 4.90 15.90 2.89
N SER A 125 5.08 16.80 3.84
CA SER A 125 4.28 18.01 4.00
C SER A 125 4.80 19.10 3.07
N VAL A 126 4.00 19.50 2.06
CA VAL A 126 4.43 20.42 0.99
C VAL A 126 3.91 21.84 1.25
N ALA A 127 2.60 21.99 1.47
CA ALA A 127 1.98 23.25 1.85
C ALA A 127 0.91 22.95 2.90
N ILE A 128 1.13 23.42 4.12
CA ILE A 128 0.26 23.10 5.25
C ILE A 128 -0.24 24.40 5.89
N PRO A 129 -1.56 24.66 5.88
CA PRO A 129 -2.15 25.78 6.62
C PRO A 129 -1.87 25.64 8.12
N GLU A 130 -1.55 26.73 8.79
CA GLU A 130 -1.21 26.80 10.22
C GLU A 130 -2.25 26.11 11.13
N VAL A 131 -3.51 26.12 10.74
CA VAL A 131 -4.63 25.54 11.49
C VAL A 131 -4.84 24.03 11.20
N SER A 132 -4.20 23.50 10.15
CA SER A 132 -4.35 22.11 9.76
C SER A 132 -3.63 21.18 10.76
N ARG A 133 -4.21 20.00 11.02
CA ARG A 133 -3.63 18.99 11.89
C ARG A 133 -3.80 17.61 11.28
N LEU A 134 -2.73 16.82 11.27
CA LEU A 134 -2.86 15.37 11.09
C LEU A 134 -3.19 14.76 12.46
N VAL A 135 -4.32 14.08 12.55
CA VAL A 135 -4.79 13.44 13.78
C VAL A 135 -4.64 11.94 13.62
N LEU A 136 -3.97 11.31 14.58
CA LEU A 136 -3.75 9.86 14.65
C LEU A 136 -4.39 9.29 15.91
N TYR A 137 -4.85 8.03 15.86
CA TYR A 137 -5.27 7.22 17.01
C TYR A 137 -4.36 5.99 17.12
N PRO A 138 -3.09 6.17 17.56
CA PRO A 138 -2.07 5.14 17.44
C PRO A 138 -2.17 4.04 18.50
N HIS A 139 -3.01 4.19 19.53
CA HIS A 139 -3.08 3.29 20.67
C HIS A 139 -4.36 2.48 20.74
N ASP A 140 -5.40 2.88 20.02
CA ASP A 140 -6.73 2.30 20.11
C ASP A 140 -7.20 1.73 18.76
N HIS A 141 -8.00 0.66 18.79
CA HIS A 141 -8.67 0.08 17.63
C HIS A 141 -7.73 -0.20 16.44
N ARG A 142 -6.56 -0.77 16.71
CA ARG A 142 -5.48 -1.00 15.75
C ARG A 142 -5.66 -2.22 14.83
N SER A 143 -6.88 -2.76 14.71
CA SER A 143 -7.16 -3.83 13.75
C SER A 143 -6.76 -3.40 12.33
N LEU A 144 -6.17 -4.31 11.56
CA LEU A 144 -5.78 -4.08 10.18
C LEU A 144 -7.02 -3.88 9.30
N ASN A 145 -6.96 -2.95 8.33
CA ASN A 145 -7.87 -2.93 7.20
C ASN A 145 -7.45 -4.05 6.20
N PRO A 146 -8.23 -5.13 6.05
CA PRO A 146 -7.88 -6.23 5.14
C PRO A 146 -8.26 -5.97 3.68
N PHE A 147 -8.82 -4.80 3.35
CA PHE A 147 -9.28 -4.46 2.01
C PHE A 147 -8.33 -3.47 1.33
N ASN A 148 -8.19 -3.60 0.02
CA ASN A 148 -7.56 -2.56 -0.80
C ASN A 148 -8.51 -1.36 -1.05
N SER A 149 -9.38 -1.07 -0.07
CA SER A 149 -10.34 0.03 -0.09
C SER A 149 -10.72 0.45 1.33
N SER A 150 -10.49 1.72 1.67
CA SER A 150 -10.97 2.31 2.93
C SER A 150 -12.51 2.35 3.01
N VAL A 151 -13.17 2.52 1.85
CA VAL A 151 -14.65 2.53 1.76
C VAL A 151 -15.22 1.14 2.03
N ALA A 152 -14.65 0.09 1.40
CA ALA A 152 -15.07 -1.28 1.63
C ALA A 152 -14.86 -1.70 3.10
N PHE A 153 -13.72 -1.32 3.69
CA PHE A 153 -13.47 -1.55 5.11
C PHE A 153 -14.53 -0.91 5.98
N ARG A 154 -14.80 0.38 5.78
CA ARG A 154 -15.81 1.11 6.56
C ARG A 154 -17.21 0.49 6.41
N ALA A 155 -17.57 0.06 5.20
CA ALA A 155 -18.85 -0.60 4.94
C ALA A 155 -18.97 -1.98 5.61
N SER A 156 -17.87 -2.65 5.93
CA SER A 156 -17.85 -3.96 6.61
C SER A 156 -18.01 -3.85 8.14
N LEU A 157 -17.80 -2.66 8.72
CA LEU A 157 -17.83 -2.45 10.17
C LEU A 157 -19.25 -2.47 10.72
N GLN A 158 -19.41 -3.07 11.90
CA GLN A 158 -20.66 -3.00 12.65
C GLN A 158 -20.92 -1.56 13.17
N PRO A 159 -22.16 -1.18 13.49
CA PRO A 159 -22.47 0.18 13.96
C PRO A 159 -21.61 0.67 15.11
N HIS A 160 -21.24 -0.21 16.06
CA HIS A 160 -20.41 0.15 17.21
C HIS A 160 -18.90 0.25 16.89
N GLU A 161 -18.47 -0.27 15.75
CA GLU A 161 -17.10 -0.23 15.27
C GLU A 161 -16.83 0.99 14.36
N GLN A 162 -17.88 1.69 13.94
CA GLN A 162 -17.74 2.89 13.13
C GLN A 162 -16.88 3.95 13.85
N PRO A 163 -16.00 4.66 13.15
CA PRO A 163 -15.01 5.54 13.78
C PRO A 163 -15.64 6.64 14.64
N ASP A 164 -16.79 7.17 14.25
CA ASP A 164 -17.54 8.16 15.03
C ASP A 164 -18.10 7.63 16.37
N VAL A 165 -18.17 6.32 16.53
CA VAL A 165 -18.56 5.67 17.79
C VAL A 165 -17.33 5.13 18.51
N ALA A 166 -16.51 4.34 17.84
CA ALA A 166 -15.38 3.63 18.43
C ALA A 166 -14.29 4.59 18.96
N LEU A 167 -14.08 5.74 18.30
CA LEU A 167 -13.02 6.67 18.65
C LEU A 167 -13.44 7.75 19.67
N ARG A 168 -14.67 7.74 20.17
CA ARG A 168 -15.14 8.78 21.11
C ARG A 168 -14.31 8.91 22.37
N THR A 169 -13.75 7.82 22.84
CA THR A 169 -12.93 7.76 24.06
C THR A 169 -11.48 7.43 23.77
N ALA A 170 -11.13 7.27 22.49
CA ALA A 170 -9.79 6.98 22.08
C ALA A 170 -8.88 8.21 22.27
N ARG A 171 -7.62 7.94 22.61
CA ARG A 171 -6.62 9.01 22.74
C ARG A 171 -6.14 9.42 21.36
N GLU A 172 -6.43 10.66 20.97
CA GLU A 172 -5.88 11.26 19.76
C GLU A 172 -4.49 11.87 19.98
N VAL A 173 -3.71 11.88 18.91
CA VAL A 173 -2.44 12.60 18.80
C VAL A 173 -2.58 13.58 17.64
N GLU A 174 -2.47 14.87 17.92
CA GLU A 174 -2.50 15.92 16.89
C GLU A 174 -1.07 16.32 16.50
N LEU A 175 -0.77 16.23 15.21
CA LEU A 175 0.51 16.65 14.65
C LEU A 175 0.32 17.96 13.88
N ALA A 176 1.08 18.99 14.29
CA ALA A 176 1.18 20.26 13.60
C ALA A 176 2.40 20.21 12.67
N ASP A 177 2.24 19.54 11.54
CA ASP A 177 3.27 19.45 10.52
C ASP A 177 3.34 20.73 9.68
N GLU A 178 4.53 21.06 9.21
CA GLU A 178 4.85 22.23 8.40
C GLU A 178 5.51 21.81 7.09
N ALA A 179 5.62 22.73 6.12
CA ALA A 179 6.31 22.45 4.86
C ALA A 179 7.75 22.01 5.12
N GLY A 180 8.17 20.90 4.52
CA GLY A 180 9.50 20.28 4.74
C GLY A 180 9.50 19.14 5.77
N ASP A 181 8.41 18.96 6.53
CA ASP A 181 8.30 17.90 7.52
C ASP A 181 7.94 16.55 6.88
N ILE A 182 8.29 15.48 7.59
CA ILE A 182 7.91 14.10 7.25
C ILE A 182 7.12 13.51 8.41
N VAL A 183 6.03 12.82 8.11
CA VAL A 183 5.28 12.03 9.07
C VAL A 183 5.23 10.59 8.61
N ALA A 184 5.37 9.60 9.52
CA ALA A 184 5.21 8.20 9.18
C ALA A 184 4.40 7.47 10.25
N PHE A 185 3.50 6.58 9.83
CA PHE A 185 2.65 5.78 10.71
C PHE A 185 2.12 4.53 9.99
N PRO A 186 1.67 3.50 10.70
CA PRO A 186 1.05 2.32 10.10
C PRO A 186 -0.34 2.65 9.52
N GLY A 187 -0.41 2.99 8.23
CA GLY A 187 -1.61 3.55 7.60
C GLY A 187 -2.80 2.62 7.60
N SER A 188 -2.59 1.32 7.32
CA SER A 188 -3.68 0.32 7.25
C SER A 188 -4.22 -0.11 8.62
N SER A 189 -3.54 0.20 9.72
CA SER A 189 -3.95 -0.19 11.08
C SER A 189 -4.27 0.98 12.01
N THR A 190 -3.82 2.18 11.70
CA THR A 190 -4.04 3.38 12.51
C THR A 190 -5.18 4.21 11.95
N TRP A 191 -6.21 4.47 12.76
CA TRP A 191 -7.23 5.44 12.42
C TRP A 191 -6.62 6.84 12.35
N HIS A 192 -6.91 7.58 11.27
CA HIS A 192 -6.38 8.92 11.07
C HIS A 192 -7.29 9.79 10.21
N LEU A 193 -7.10 11.11 10.35
CA LEU A 193 -7.75 12.13 9.54
C LEU A 193 -6.86 13.36 9.48
N ARG A 194 -7.07 14.21 8.46
CA ARG A 194 -6.51 15.57 8.47
C ARG A 194 -7.62 16.56 8.76
N ARG A 195 -7.55 17.15 9.96
CA ARG A 195 -8.48 18.17 10.47
C ARG A 195 -8.13 19.52 9.85
N ARG A 196 -9.14 20.32 9.46
CA ARG A 196 -8.98 21.65 8.85
C ARG A 196 -8.00 21.64 7.67
N SER A 197 -8.25 20.72 6.77
CA SER A 197 -7.32 20.38 5.68
C SER A 197 -7.41 21.32 4.48
N ALA A 198 -8.37 22.27 4.44
CA ALA A 198 -8.58 23.16 3.31
C ALA A 198 -7.29 23.85 2.87
N GLY A 199 -6.87 23.66 1.61
CA GLY A 199 -5.63 24.17 1.05
C GLY A 199 -4.35 23.42 1.43
N ALA A 200 -4.43 22.34 2.20
CA ALA A 200 -3.26 21.52 2.50
C ALA A 200 -2.82 20.72 1.27
N VAL A 201 -1.51 20.55 1.12
CA VAL A 201 -0.87 19.75 0.07
C VAL A 201 0.15 18.83 0.71
N ASN A 202 -0.03 17.51 0.50
CA ASN A 202 0.89 16.47 0.98
C ASN A 202 1.15 15.46 -0.14
N LEU A 203 2.40 14.98 -0.24
CA LEU A 203 2.68 13.74 -0.95
C LEU A 203 2.63 12.58 0.06
N TYR A 204 1.88 11.54 -0.24
CA TYR A 204 1.92 10.28 0.51
C TYR A 204 2.56 9.18 -0.33
N CYS A 205 3.61 8.59 0.22
CA CYS A 205 4.19 7.33 -0.26
C CYS A 205 3.79 6.22 0.71
N LYS A 206 3.25 5.11 0.19
CA LYS A 206 2.78 3.99 1.02
C LYS A 206 3.56 2.74 0.71
N PHE A 207 3.97 2.03 1.73
CA PHE A 207 4.89 0.90 1.64
C PHE A 207 4.35 -0.33 2.35
N ASN A 208 4.79 -1.48 1.86
CA ASN A 208 4.64 -2.77 2.53
C ASN A 208 5.82 -3.69 2.16
N ASP A 209 5.99 -4.79 2.93
CA ASP A 209 6.98 -5.82 2.68
C ASP A 209 6.37 -7.20 2.40
N PHE A 210 5.12 -7.23 1.93
CA PHE A 210 4.38 -8.44 1.58
C PHE A 210 3.88 -8.46 0.12
N ASN A 211 4.64 -7.87 -0.79
CA ASN A 211 4.42 -7.92 -2.25
C ASN A 211 3.05 -7.41 -2.72
N CYS A 212 2.54 -6.29 -2.16
CA CYS A 212 1.23 -5.76 -2.52
C CYS A 212 1.35 -4.39 -3.23
N ASP A 213 1.10 -4.36 -4.53
CA ASP A 213 1.07 -3.14 -5.37
C ASP A 213 -0.14 -3.17 -6.30
N PRO A 214 -1.36 -3.00 -5.78
CA PRO A 214 -2.56 -3.11 -6.60
C PRO A 214 -2.63 -2.07 -7.72
N LEU A 215 -2.08 -0.88 -7.53
CA LEU A 215 -2.09 0.20 -8.52
C LEU A 215 -1.00 0.06 -9.59
N GLY A 216 0.05 -0.74 -9.32
CA GLY A 216 1.20 -0.90 -10.22
C GLY A 216 2.11 0.33 -10.21
N GLU A 217 2.19 1.03 -9.09
CA GLU A 217 2.97 2.25 -8.96
C GLU A 217 4.42 2.03 -8.52
N ASP A 218 4.73 0.85 -8.01
CA ASP A 218 6.11 0.46 -7.77
C ASP A 218 6.86 0.27 -9.10
N PRO A 219 7.99 0.96 -9.30
CA PRO A 219 8.73 0.87 -10.56
C PRO A 219 9.26 -0.54 -10.88
N SER A 220 9.38 -1.41 -9.89
CA SER A 220 9.85 -2.79 -10.06
C SER A 220 8.74 -3.79 -10.37
N THR A 221 7.46 -3.41 -10.29
CA THR A 221 6.33 -4.34 -10.50
C THR A 221 6.37 -5.05 -11.86
N PRO A 222 6.65 -4.38 -13.01
CA PRO A 222 6.80 -5.07 -14.28
C PRO A 222 7.93 -6.10 -14.26
N THR A 223 9.09 -5.74 -13.70
CA THR A 223 10.27 -6.62 -13.62
C THR A 223 10.01 -7.85 -12.74
N VAL A 224 9.32 -7.69 -11.61
CA VAL A 224 8.92 -8.82 -10.74
C VAL A 224 8.03 -9.78 -11.51
N ARG A 225 7.09 -9.25 -12.28
CA ARG A 225 6.20 -10.04 -13.11
C ARG A 225 6.94 -10.82 -14.19
N GLU A 226 7.83 -10.14 -14.94
CA GLU A 226 8.68 -10.77 -15.97
C GLU A 226 9.56 -11.86 -15.37
N ARG A 227 10.17 -11.60 -14.22
CA ARG A 227 10.98 -12.58 -13.48
C ARG A 227 10.17 -13.81 -13.10
N SER A 228 8.96 -13.65 -12.58
CA SER A 228 8.07 -14.76 -12.20
C SER A 228 7.73 -15.63 -13.40
N LEU A 229 7.42 -15.02 -14.56
CA LEU A 229 7.15 -15.74 -15.81
C LEU A 229 8.43 -16.43 -16.36
N GLY A 230 9.58 -15.79 -16.23
CA GLY A 230 10.87 -16.38 -16.61
C GLY A 230 11.23 -17.60 -15.76
N LEU A 231 11.04 -17.54 -14.45
CA LEU A 231 11.23 -18.67 -13.53
C LEU A 231 10.26 -19.81 -13.87
N LEU A 232 9.01 -19.49 -14.19
CA LEU A 232 8.03 -20.48 -14.61
C LEU A 232 8.41 -21.18 -15.92
N ALA A 233 8.92 -20.43 -16.90
CA ALA A 233 9.30 -20.95 -18.22
C ALA A 233 10.62 -21.74 -18.19
N SER A 234 11.46 -21.55 -17.20
CA SER A 234 12.76 -22.22 -17.05
C SER A 234 12.57 -23.73 -16.90
N ALA A 235 12.89 -24.49 -17.96
CA ALA A 235 12.72 -25.96 -17.98
C ALA A 235 13.65 -26.73 -17.02
N ASN A 236 14.76 -26.11 -16.61
CA ASN A 236 15.83 -26.72 -15.82
C ASN A 236 15.96 -26.13 -14.40
N GLY A 237 15.03 -25.26 -13.99
CA GLY A 237 15.06 -24.68 -12.64
C GLY A 237 14.53 -25.67 -11.61
N ASP A 238 15.15 -25.69 -10.46
CA ASP A 238 14.61 -26.35 -9.27
C ASP A 238 13.37 -25.57 -8.80
N ARG A 239 12.22 -25.87 -9.43
CA ARG A 239 10.95 -25.23 -9.08
C ARG A 239 10.52 -25.54 -7.66
N ASP A 240 10.97 -26.67 -7.13
CA ASP A 240 10.61 -27.13 -5.81
C ASP A 240 11.10 -26.20 -4.71
N SER A 241 12.22 -25.50 -4.94
CA SER A 241 12.76 -24.49 -4.03
C SER A 241 12.11 -23.11 -4.15
N LEU A 242 11.38 -22.82 -5.24
CA LEU A 242 10.72 -21.53 -5.39
C LEU A 242 9.57 -21.36 -4.38
N LYS A 243 9.36 -20.14 -3.93
CA LYS A 243 8.25 -19.76 -3.04
C LYS A 243 7.16 -19.06 -3.84
N PRO A 244 5.97 -19.68 -4.00
CA PRO A 244 4.80 -18.96 -4.46
C PRO A 244 4.41 -17.88 -3.44
N VAL A 245 4.21 -16.66 -3.90
CA VAL A 245 3.71 -15.53 -3.12
C VAL A 245 2.51 -14.93 -3.82
N HIS A 246 1.62 -14.25 -3.11
CA HIS A 246 0.54 -13.52 -3.78
C HIS A 246 1.12 -12.51 -4.76
N GLY A 247 0.55 -12.45 -5.97
CA GLY A 247 1.01 -11.55 -7.01
C GLY A 247 0.83 -10.08 -6.60
N ARG A 248 1.75 -9.20 -7.00
CA ARG A 248 1.72 -7.79 -6.59
C ARG A 248 0.41 -7.10 -6.87
N ARG A 249 -0.24 -7.44 -7.97
CA ARG A 249 -1.54 -6.86 -8.37
C ARG A 249 -2.75 -7.72 -8.00
N PHE A 250 -2.53 -8.81 -7.27
CA PHE A 250 -3.63 -9.63 -6.76
C PHE A 250 -4.42 -8.87 -5.69
N ASP A 251 -5.74 -8.75 -5.86
CA ASP A 251 -6.61 -8.08 -4.89
C ASP A 251 -7.26 -9.07 -3.95
N LYS A 252 -7.96 -10.06 -4.50
CA LYS A 252 -8.70 -11.04 -3.71
C LYS A 252 -9.09 -12.25 -4.54
N ALA A 253 -9.38 -13.34 -3.84
CA ALA A 253 -10.22 -14.43 -4.34
C ALA A 253 -11.41 -14.60 -3.41
N ALA A 254 -12.58 -14.84 -3.98
CA ALA A 254 -13.81 -14.95 -3.22
C ALA A 254 -14.68 -16.08 -3.75
N ARG A 255 -15.47 -16.67 -2.84
CA ARG A 255 -16.58 -17.53 -3.24
C ARG A 255 -17.70 -16.65 -3.79
N VAL A 256 -18.09 -16.89 -5.03
CA VAL A 256 -19.20 -16.21 -5.68
C VAL A 256 -20.49 -16.98 -5.44
N TYR A 257 -21.59 -16.27 -5.26
CA TYR A 257 -22.89 -16.89 -5.08
C TYR A 257 -23.31 -17.68 -6.34
N ALA A 258 -23.56 -18.99 -6.18
CA ALA A 258 -24.14 -19.84 -7.21
C ALA A 258 -25.59 -20.18 -6.85
N ARG A 259 -26.52 -19.96 -7.78
CA ARG A 259 -27.95 -20.28 -7.57
C ARG A 259 -28.23 -21.78 -7.57
N GLN A 260 -27.34 -22.57 -8.14
CA GLN A 260 -27.46 -24.01 -8.21
C GLN A 260 -26.91 -24.66 -6.93
N PRO A 261 -27.74 -25.42 -6.16
CA PRO A 261 -27.26 -26.13 -4.98
C PRO A 261 -26.11 -27.09 -5.29
N GLY A 262 -25.11 -27.12 -4.44
CA GLY A 262 -23.94 -27.99 -4.58
C GLY A 262 -22.83 -27.46 -5.55
N VAL A 263 -23.09 -26.39 -6.29
CA VAL A 263 -22.08 -25.74 -7.12
C VAL A 263 -21.37 -24.66 -6.31
N GLN A 264 -20.04 -24.76 -6.23
CA GLN A 264 -19.17 -23.71 -5.69
C GLN A 264 -18.50 -23.01 -6.86
N VAL A 265 -18.53 -21.69 -6.84
CA VAL A 265 -17.86 -20.84 -7.83
C VAL A 265 -16.93 -19.90 -7.08
N TYR A 266 -15.67 -19.90 -7.48
CA TYR A 266 -14.67 -18.98 -6.98
C TYR A 266 -14.20 -18.06 -8.10
N GLU A 267 -13.88 -16.83 -7.75
CA GLU A 267 -13.37 -15.81 -8.67
C GLU A 267 -12.16 -15.13 -8.06
N ALA A 268 -11.15 -14.90 -8.87
CA ALA A 268 -9.99 -14.09 -8.52
C ALA A 268 -10.02 -12.76 -9.25
N ASN A 269 -9.57 -11.72 -8.54
CA ASN A 269 -9.39 -10.37 -9.07
C ASN A 269 -7.90 -10.00 -9.01
N VAL A 270 -7.37 -9.61 -10.17
CA VAL A 270 -6.04 -9.03 -10.33
C VAL A 270 -6.24 -7.64 -10.92
N TRP A 271 -5.71 -6.61 -10.31
CA TRP A 271 -5.89 -5.23 -10.77
C TRP A 271 -5.38 -5.05 -12.21
N GLY A 272 -6.19 -4.42 -13.06
CA GLY A 272 -5.90 -4.22 -14.47
C GLY A 272 -6.22 -5.42 -15.36
N GLU A 273 -6.75 -6.51 -14.80
CA GLU A 273 -7.19 -7.69 -15.53
C GLU A 273 -8.69 -7.93 -15.32
N GLU A 274 -9.33 -8.60 -16.26
CA GLU A 274 -10.70 -9.08 -16.05
C GLU A 274 -10.73 -10.19 -14.99
N PRO A 275 -11.72 -10.17 -14.08
CA PRO A 275 -11.91 -11.23 -13.11
C PRO A 275 -12.01 -12.60 -13.79
N PHE A 276 -11.46 -13.63 -13.17
CA PHE A 276 -11.47 -14.97 -13.74
C PHE A 276 -11.87 -16.05 -12.74
N GLY A 277 -12.56 -17.07 -13.25
CA GLY A 277 -13.00 -18.20 -12.43
C GLY A 277 -11.85 -19.08 -11.97
N LEU A 278 -12.01 -19.67 -10.79
CA LEU A 278 -11.06 -20.61 -10.19
C LEU A 278 -11.72 -21.97 -9.98
N THR A 279 -10.96 -23.04 -10.16
CA THR A 279 -11.29 -24.37 -9.66
C THR A 279 -11.10 -24.44 -8.13
N ASP A 280 -11.68 -25.47 -7.50
CA ASP A 280 -11.46 -25.72 -6.06
C ASP A 280 -9.97 -25.85 -5.70
N GLY A 281 -9.18 -26.54 -6.55
CA GLY A 281 -7.74 -26.68 -6.36
C GLY A 281 -6.98 -25.37 -6.48
N GLN A 282 -7.31 -24.53 -7.47
CA GLN A 282 -6.70 -23.21 -7.61
C GLN A 282 -7.02 -22.29 -6.43
N PHE A 283 -8.26 -22.34 -5.94
CA PHE A 283 -8.65 -21.57 -4.75
C PHE A 283 -7.92 -22.09 -3.50
N ALA A 284 -7.80 -23.41 -3.32
CA ALA A 284 -7.07 -24.01 -2.22
C ALA A 284 -5.58 -23.62 -2.23
N VAL A 285 -4.94 -23.58 -3.41
CA VAL A 285 -3.56 -23.08 -3.57
C VAL A 285 -3.46 -21.63 -3.10
N LEU A 286 -4.34 -20.73 -3.56
CA LEU A 286 -4.31 -19.33 -3.14
C LEU A 286 -4.48 -19.17 -1.63
N GLN A 287 -5.32 -19.99 -0.99
CA GLN A 287 -5.49 -19.95 0.47
C GLN A 287 -4.29 -20.50 1.24
N ALA A 288 -3.53 -21.43 0.65
CA ALA A 288 -2.39 -22.07 1.31
C ALA A 288 -1.08 -21.27 1.16
N VAL A 289 -1.01 -20.33 0.22
CA VAL A 289 0.14 -19.46 0.00
C VAL A 289 0.27 -18.47 1.16
N ASP A 290 1.39 -18.55 1.87
CA ASP A 290 1.72 -17.70 3.03
C ASP A 290 3.00 -16.87 2.83
N GLY A 291 3.60 -16.92 1.63
CA GLY A 291 4.84 -16.21 1.28
C GLY A 291 6.13 -16.84 1.82
N SER A 292 6.04 -17.87 2.64
CA SER A 292 7.19 -18.57 3.24
C SER A 292 7.37 -20.00 2.74
N THR A 293 6.27 -20.66 2.38
CA THR A 293 6.20 -22.05 1.95
C THR A 293 6.75 -22.22 0.54
N THR A 294 7.67 -23.16 0.34
CA THR A 294 8.18 -23.51 -0.99
C THR A 294 7.13 -24.25 -1.83
N TRP A 295 7.37 -24.33 -3.14
CA TRP A 295 6.46 -25.04 -4.05
C TRP A 295 6.35 -26.54 -3.70
N ALA A 296 7.47 -27.20 -3.31
CA ALA A 296 7.45 -28.58 -2.85
C ALA A 296 6.60 -28.75 -1.59
N GLU A 297 6.84 -27.92 -0.57
CA GLU A 297 6.07 -27.95 0.68
C GLU A 297 4.58 -27.65 0.48
N LEU A 298 4.26 -26.75 -0.47
CA LEU A 298 2.88 -26.47 -0.84
C LEU A 298 2.20 -27.69 -1.46
N ARG A 299 2.92 -28.43 -2.33
CA ARG A 299 2.47 -29.70 -2.91
C ARG A 299 2.18 -30.73 -1.81
N ASP A 300 3.10 -30.91 -0.87
CA ASP A 300 2.95 -31.85 0.24
C ASP A 300 1.78 -31.47 1.16
N ARG A 301 1.59 -30.17 1.43
CA ARG A 301 0.48 -29.63 2.25
C ARG A 301 -0.89 -29.89 1.64
N LEU A 302 -0.97 -29.87 0.31
CA LEU A 302 -2.20 -30.04 -0.46
C LEU A 302 -2.31 -31.45 -1.09
N ASP A 303 -1.52 -32.41 -0.61
CA ASP A 303 -1.55 -33.79 -1.11
C ASP A 303 -2.98 -34.38 -1.09
N GLY A 304 -3.35 -35.08 -2.19
CA GLY A 304 -4.71 -35.60 -2.39
C GLY A 304 -5.72 -34.62 -2.95
N GLN A 305 -5.37 -33.34 -3.13
CA GLN A 305 -6.12 -32.38 -3.93
C GLN A 305 -5.64 -32.37 -5.39
N GLN A 306 -6.32 -31.63 -6.27
CA GLN A 306 -5.98 -31.54 -7.70
C GLN A 306 -4.47 -31.24 -7.92
N ASP A 307 -3.99 -31.43 -9.17
CA ASP A 307 -2.62 -31.16 -9.58
C ASP A 307 -2.16 -29.74 -9.16
N VAL A 308 -1.46 -29.67 -8.02
CA VAL A 308 -0.97 -28.42 -7.42
C VAL A 308 -0.03 -27.69 -8.38
N ASP A 309 0.78 -28.46 -9.14
CA ASP A 309 1.74 -27.89 -10.08
C ASP A 309 1.04 -27.12 -11.19
N GLU A 310 -0.02 -27.68 -11.79
CA GLU A 310 -0.80 -26.99 -12.82
C GLU A 310 -1.59 -25.83 -12.23
N CYS A 311 -2.07 -25.93 -10.98
CA CYS A 311 -2.73 -24.81 -10.31
C CYS A 311 -1.79 -23.63 -10.10
N VAL A 312 -0.57 -23.86 -9.59
CA VAL A 312 0.45 -22.80 -9.39
C VAL A 312 0.83 -22.17 -10.73
N LYS A 313 1.12 -22.99 -11.76
CA LYS A 313 1.46 -22.49 -13.11
C LYS A 313 0.35 -21.58 -13.66
N TYR A 314 -0.90 -22.01 -13.57
CA TYR A 314 -2.05 -21.22 -14.02
C TYR A 314 -2.13 -19.89 -13.26
N LEU A 315 -2.05 -19.92 -11.92
CA LEU A 315 -2.17 -18.73 -11.09
C LEU A 315 -1.02 -17.73 -11.32
N VAL A 316 0.21 -18.24 -11.51
CA VAL A 316 1.35 -17.40 -11.92
C VAL A 316 1.10 -16.81 -13.30
N THR A 317 0.63 -17.57 -14.27
CA THR A 317 0.34 -17.07 -15.63
C THR A 317 -0.75 -15.99 -15.60
N ARG A 318 -1.74 -16.09 -14.70
CA ARG A 318 -2.82 -15.11 -14.51
C ARG A 318 -2.44 -13.92 -13.59
N GLY A 319 -1.26 -13.90 -13.00
CA GLY A 319 -0.82 -12.82 -12.11
C GLY A 319 -1.42 -12.85 -10.69
N ALA A 320 -2.13 -13.91 -10.34
CA ALA A 320 -2.61 -14.10 -8.97
C ALA A 320 -1.48 -14.54 -8.03
N LEU A 321 -0.44 -15.18 -8.56
CA LEU A 321 0.80 -15.49 -7.86
C LEU A 321 2.02 -14.92 -8.59
N ASP A 322 3.06 -14.63 -7.83
CA ASP A 322 4.44 -14.42 -8.26
C ASP A 322 5.32 -15.55 -7.70
N LEU A 323 6.55 -15.63 -8.20
CA LEU A 323 7.55 -16.59 -7.73
C LEU A 323 8.75 -15.85 -7.15
N ALA A 324 9.11 -16.19 -5.93
CA ALA A 324 10.32 -15.73 -5.27
C ALA A 324 11.34 -16.88 -5.15
N PRO A 325 12.66 -16.62 -5.20
CA PRO A 325 13.66 -17.63 -4.87
C PRO A 325 13.54 -18.04 -3.40
N ALA A 326 13.94 -19.25 -3.06
CA ALA A 326 14.24 -19.60 -1.68
C ALA A 326 15.48 -18.82 -1.24
N ASN A 327 15.38 -18.05 -0.19
CA ASN A 327 16.54 -17.38 0.41
C ASN A 327 17.43 -18.40 1.11
#